data_ba913185dc187e28a286d742de378ea3
#
_entry.id   ba913185dc187e28a286d742de378ea3
#
_cell.length_a   1.000
_cell.length_b   1.000
_cell.length_c   1.000
_cell.angle_alpha   90.00
_cell.angle_beta   90.00
_cell.angle_gamma   90.00
#
_symmetry.space_group_name_H-M   'P 1'
#
loop_
_entity.id
_entity.type
_entity.pdbx_description
1 polymer ?
#
loop_
_entity_poly.entity_id
_entity_poly.type
_entity_poly.pdbx_seq_one_letter_code
_entity_poly.pdbx_strand_id
1 'polypeptide(L)'
;MQNIKCVIAAGGLGTRLQNFRNNNSTKILLEVLDVPMINRQIEQLNSWGFENFVIITNPEYSALIKEVVTEAFSNFDIQFAIQDEPKGISHALQQAENFVKNEKLFFVLGDNFFENNPLEGFDLNKFNSGAFIFTKIVDNPEEFGVAQMDQHGNVISIEEKPETPKSNDAVVGAYMFDESVFEKISILQPSARGEYEITDLCNLYVNEKNCKNSSIEGWWIDAGTPERIIELEEKLA
;
A
#
# COMPACT_ATOMS: atom_id res chain seq x y z
N MET A 1 -16.32 5.98 5.89
CA MET A 1 -14.94 6.46 6.12
C MET A 1 -14.72 7.92 5.69
N GLN A 2 -15.71 8.76 5.90
CA GLN A 2 -15.82 10.13 5.32
C GLN A 2 -14.71 11.12 5.74
N ASN A 3 -13.85 10.82 6.70
CA ASN A 3 -12.84 11.75 7.21
C ASN A 3 -11.40 11.22 7.14
N ILE A 4 -11.12 10.17 6.37
CA ILE A 4 -9.77 9.63 6.17
C ILE A 4 -9.47 9.62 4.69
N LYS A 5 -8.36 10.22 4.29
CA LYS A 5 -7.87 10.16 2.92
C LYS A 5 -7.21 8.81 2.66
N CYS A 6 -7.51 8.25 1.50
CA CYS A 6 -6.84 7.07 1.00
C CYS A 6 -5.70 7.49 0.07
N VAL A 7 -4.48 7.08 0.41
CA VAL A 7 -3.28 7.34 -0.38
C VAL A 7 -2.88 6.06 -1.10
N ILE A 8 -2.79 6.11 -2.43
CA ILE A 8 -2.47 4.96 -3.28
C ILE A 8 -1.07 5.13 -3.88
N ALA A 9 -0.16 4.21 -3.61
CA ALA A 9 1.15 4.18 -4.26
C ALA A 9 1.05 3.51 -5.64
N ALA A 10 1.06 4.30 -6.69
CA ALA A 10 0.92 3.88 -8.10
C ALA A 10 2.13 4.24 -8.97
N GLY A 11 3.26 4.64 -8.37
CA GLY A 11 4.46 5.10 -9.07
C GLY A 11 5.47 4.01 -9.47
N GLY A 12 5.24 2.76 -9.08
CA GLY A 12 6.13 1.65 -9.37
C GLY A 12 6.30 1.38 -10.87
N LEU A 13 7.54 1.18 -11.33
CA LEU A 13 7.85 0.96 -12.75
C LEU A 13 7.39 -0.40 -13.28
N GLY A 14 7.09 -1.37 -12.40
CA GLY A 14 6.58 -2.68 -12.80
C GLY A 14 7.53 -3.48 -13.71
N THR A 15 8.84 -3.41 -13.48
CA THR A 15 9.86 -4.02 -14.34
C THR A 15 9.68 -5.51 -14.59
N ARG A 16 9.09 -6.25 -13.63
CA ARG A 16 8.77 -7.69 -13.75
C ARG A 16 7.63 -7.97 -14.74
N LEU A 17 6.82 -6.96 -15.04
CA LEU A 17 5.66 -7.04 -15.94
C LEU A 17 5.94 -6.40 -17.32
N GLN A 18 7.17 -5.97 -17.57
CA GLN A 18 7.57 -5.51 -18.90
C GLN A 18 7.33 -6.63 -19.91
N ASN A 19 6.64 -6.29 -21.01
CA ASN A 19 6.22 -7.20 -22.08
C ASN A 19 5.11 -8.22 -21.70
N PHE A 20 4.63 -8.26 -20.45
CA PHE A 20 3.45 -9.05 -20.13
C PHE A 20 2.22 -8.47 -20.85
N ARG A 21 1.52 -9.29 -21.64
CA ARG A 21 0.36 -8.87 -22.47
C ARG A 21 0.66 -7.66 -23.38
N ASN A 22 1.88 -7.54 -23.89
CA ASN A 22 2.33 -6.39 -24.70
C ASN A 22 2.19 -5.04 -23.98
N ASN A 23 2.27 -5.04 -22.67
CA ASN A 23 2.21 -3.83 -21.87
C ASN A 23 3.48 -2.98 -22.12
N ASN A 24 3.30 -1.85 -22.78
CA ASN A 24 4.32 -0.85 -23.03
C ASN A 24 4.19 0.37 -22.09
N SER A 25 3.37 0.24 -21.04
CA SER A 25 3.11 1.28 -20.06
C SER A 25 3.51 0.82 -18.64
N THR A 26 3.02 1.51 -17.63
CA THR A 26 3.24 1.12 -16.23
C THR A 26 2.36 -0.06 -15.82
N LYS A 27 2.82 -0.84 -14.84
CA LYS A 27 2.09 -1.95 -14.21
C LYS A 27 0.64 -1.58 -13.84
N ILE A 28 0.47 -0.39 -13.29
CA ILE A 28 -0.82 0.04 -12.73
C ILE A 28 -1.90 0.29 -13.78
N LEU A 29 -1.52 0.44 -15.04
CA LEU A 29 -2.43 0.57 -16.19
C LEU A 29 -2.67 -0.77 -16.91
N LEU A 30 -2.00 -1.85 -16.48
CA LEU A 30 -2.26 -3.17 -17.01
C LEU A 30 -3.69 -3.60 -16.66
N GLU A 31 -4.41 -4.12 -17.64
CA GLU A 31 -5.79 -4.55 -17.45
C GLU A 31 -5.86 -5.89 -16.71
N VAL A 32 -6.79 -5.95 -15.78
CA VAL A 32 -7.23 -7.15 -15.06
C VAL A 32 -8.70 -7.33 -15.38
N LEU A 33 -9.07 -8.37 -16.11
CA LEU A 33 -10.42 -8.57 -16.65
C LEU A 33 -10.95 -7.31 -17.36
N ASP A 34 -10.22 -6.81 -18.36
CA ASP A 34 -10.55 -5.64 -19.19
C ASP A 34 -10.72 -4.30 -18.45
N VAL A 35 -10.25 -4.19 -17.20
CA VAL A 35 -10.25 -2.95 -16.41
C VAL A 35 -8.85 -2.63 -15.92
N PRO A 36 -8.34 -1.39 -16.11
CA PRO A 36 -7.03 -1.00 -15.58
C PRO A 36 -6.90 -1.29 -14.08
N MET A 37 -5.75 -1.82 -13.68
CA MET A 37 -5.49 -2.24 -12.30
C MET A 37 -5.77 -1.09 -11.30
N ILE A 38 -5.37 0.14 -11.63
CA ILE A 38 -5.63 1.30 -10.76
C ILE A 38 -7.13 1.56 -10.58
N ASN A 39 -7.94 1.38 -11.63
CA ASN A 39 -9.37 1.57 -11.55
C ASN A 39 -10.02 0.51 -10.67
N ARG A 40 -9.60 -0.77 -10.79
CA ARG A 40 -10.05 -1.83 -9.87
C ARG A 40 -9.67 -1.55 -8.42
N GLN A 41 -8.48 -1.00 -8.19
CA GLN A 41 -8.06 -0.62 -6.85
C GLN A 41 -8.97 0.47 -6.27
N ILE A 42 -9.30 1.49 -7.06
CA ILE A 42 -10.22 2.57 -6.63
C ILE A 42 -11.62 2.01 -6.37
N GLU A 43 -12.14 1.13 -7.25
CA GLU A 43 -13.42 0.45 -7.07
C GLU A 43 -13.47 -0.33 -5.76
N GLN A 44 -12.42 -1.12 -5.46
CA GLN A 44 -12.32 -1.87 -4.22
C GLN A 44 -12.33 -0.94 -3.00
N LEU A 45 -11.50 0.10 -3.01
CA LEU A 45 -11.42 1.08 -1.92
C LEU A 45 -12.72 1.87 -1.74
N ASN A 46 -13.39 2.20 -2.84
CA ASN A 46 -14.71 2.84 -2.78
C ASN A 46 -15.78 1.93 -2.16
N SER A 47 -15.74 0.63 -2.45
CA SER A 47 -16.62 -0.35 -1.80
C SER A 47 -16.43 -0.42 -0.29
N TRP A 48 -15.27 0.00 0.22
CA TRP A 48 -14.96 0.14 1.66
C TRP A 48 -15.35 1.51 2.23
N GLY A 49 -15.87 2.41 1.39
CA GLY A 49 -16.37 3.73 1.76
C GLY A 49 -15.36 4.86 1.67
N PHE A 50 -14.27 4.70 0.91
CA PHE A 50 -13.38 5.81 0.56
C PHE A 50 -13.91 6.55 -0.67
N GLU A 51 -13.87 7.88 -0.62
CA GLU A 51 -14.28 8.77 -1.72
C GLU A 51 -13.22 9.84 -2.04
N ASN A 52 -12.22 10.00 -1.17
CA ASN A 52 -11.14 10.98 -1.27
C ASN A 52 -9.80 10.27 -1.44
N PHE A 53 -9.15 10.49 -2.58
CA PHE A 53 -7.93 9.77 -2.93
C PHE A 53 -6.76 10.72 -3.23
N VAL A 54 -5.57 10.29 -2.82
CA VAL A 54 -4.30 10.84 -3.32
C VAL A 54 -3.55 9.73 -4.02
N ILE A 55 -3.33 9.85 -5.32
CA ILE A 55 -2.64 8.85 -6.13
C ILE A 55 -1.21 9.32 -6.38
N ILE A 56 -0.24 8.54 -5.91
CA ILE A 56 1.18 8.83 -6.10
C ILE A 56 1.64 8.12 -7.37
N THR A 57 2.10 8.89 -8.36
CA THR A 57 2.54 8.39 -9.66
C THR A 57 4.01 8.72 -9.91
N ASN A 58 4.60 8.13 -10.93
CA ASN A 58 5.88 8.58 -11.45
C ASN A 58 5.68 9.65 -12.56
N PRO A 59 6.71 10.46 -12.88
CA PRO A 59 6.60 11.53 -13.88
C PRO A 59 6.23 11.02 -15.27
N GLU A 60 6.76 9.84 -15.67
CA GLU A 60 6.62 9.29 -17.02
C GLU A 60 5.16 8.97 -17.37
N TYR A 61 4.41 8.39 -16.43
CA TYR A 61 3.05 7.92 -16.67
C TYR A 61 1.96 8.75 -15.96
N SER A 62 2.34 9.82 -15.26
CA SER A 62 1.39 10.63 -14.46
C SER A 62 0.22 11.17 -15.29
N ALA A 63 0.50 11.70 -16.48
CA ALA A 63 -0.54 12.25 -17.35
C ALA A 63 -1.53 11.17 -17.81
N LEU A 64 -1.04 10.00 -18.21
CA LEU A 64 -1.87 8.90 -18.67
C LEU A 64 -2.70 8.29 -17.53
N ILE A 65 -2.08 8.07 -16.35
CA ILE A 65 -2.81 7.58 -15.17
C ILE A 65 -3.91 8.56 -14.77
N LYS A 66 -3.62 9.85 -14.79
CA LYS A 66 -4.60 10.89 -14.49
C LYS A 66 -5.78 10.86 -15.47
N GLU A 67 -5.52 10.76 -16.78
CA GLU A 67 -6.56 10.66 -17.81
C GLU A 67 -7.48 9.46 -17.55
N VAL A 68 -6.90 8.25 -17.44
CA VAL A 68 -7.63 7.00 -17.22
C VAL A 68 -8.49 7.05 -15.94
N VAL A 69 -7.93 7.56 -14.85
CA VAL A 69 -8.63 7.63 -13.57
C VAL A 69 -9.72 8.69 -13.57
N THR A 70 -9.46 9.89 -14.09
CA THR A 70 -10.46 10.97 -14.08
C THR A 70 -11.62 10.70 -15.04
N GLU A 71 -11.39 9.97 -16.12
CA GLU A 71 -12.46 9.53 -17.02
C GLU A 71 -13.42 8.55 -16.32
N ALA A 72 -12.87 7.58 -15.57
CA ALA A 72 -13.65 6.56 -14.86
C ALA A 72 -14.35 7.09 -13.60
N PHE A 73 -13.73 8.03 -12.87
CA PHE A 73 -14.15 8.47 -11.52
C PHE A 73 -14.35 9.98 -11.42
N SER A 74 -15.09 10.57 -12.35
CA SER A 74 -15.30 12.03 -12.42
C SER A 74 -16.00 12.65 -11.19
N ASN A 75 -16.66 11.85 -10.36
CA ASN A 75 -17.40 12.29 -9.17
C ASN A 75 -16.60 12.19 -7.87
N PHE A 76 -15.36 11.68 -7.92
CA PHE A 76 -14.52 11.52 -6.74
C PHE A 76 -13.54 12.69 -6.58
N ASP A 77 -13.17 13.01 -5.34
CA ASP A 77 -12.07 13.93 -5.06
C ASP A 77 -10.74 13.17 -5.17
N ILE A 78 -10.10 13.27 -6.34
CA ILE A 78 -8.85 12.59 -6.65
C ILE A 78 -7.75 13.61 -6.90
N GLN A 79 -6.72 13.55 -6.08
CA GLN A 79 -5.52 14.37 -6.18
C GLN A 79 -4.33 13.53 -6.63
N PHE A 80 -3.34 14.13 -7.27
CA PHE A 80 -2.18 13.42 -7.80
C PHE A 80 -0.90 14.02 -7.25
N ALA A 81 -0.05 13.16 -6.70
CA ALA A 81 1.31 13.45 -6.27
C ALA A 81 2.31 12.77 -7.21
N ILE A 82 3.52 13.32 -7.33
CA ILE A 82 4.55 12.76 -8.20
C ILE A 82 5.75 12.35 -7.36
N GLN A 83 6.16 11.09 -7.48
CA GLN A 83 7.42 10.59 -6.97
C GLN A 83 8.47 10.65 -8.10
N ASP A 84 9.32 11.67 -8.06
CA ASP A 84 10.31 11.91 -9.13
C ASP A 84 11.38 10.80 -9.21
N GLU A 85 11.76 10.21 -8.07
CA GLU A 85 12.76 9.16 -7.98
C GLU A 85 12.22 7.94 -7.21
N PRO A 86 12.44 6.70 -7.69
CA PRO A 86 11.94 5.48 -7.06
C PRO A 86 12.79 5.09 -5.83
N LYS A 87 12.78 5.92 -4.79
CA LYS A 87 13.58 5.73 -3.56
C LYS A 87 12.84 4.96 -2.46
N GLY A 88 11.89 4.11 -2.79
CA GLY A 88 11.15 3.26 -1.85
C GLY A 88 9.75 3.77 -1.52
N ILE A 89 9.02 2.95 -0.76
CA ILE A 89 7.59 3.14 -0.48
C ILE A 89 7.35 4.31 0.47
N SER A 90 8.18 4.48 1.51
CA SER A 90 8.07 5.63 2.41
C SER A 90 8.36 6.95 1.69
N HIS A 91 9.31 6.96 0.74
CA HIS A 91 9.56 8.13 -0.10
C HIS A 91 8.37 8.44 -1.02
N ALA A 92 7.67 7.40 -1.52
CA ALA A 92 6.43 7.63 -2.25
C ALA A 92 5.38 8.30 -1.35
N LEU A 93 5.12 7.75 -0.16
CA LEU A 93 4.17 8.32 0.78
C LEU A 93 4.48 9.78 1.13
N GLN A 94 5.76 10.15 1.25
CA GLN A 94 6.19 11.54 1.52
C GLN A 94 5.65 12.53 0.48
N GLN A 95 5.51 12.12 -0.79
CA GLN A 95 5.00 13.01 -1.83
C GLN A 95 3.52 13.41 -1.63
N ALA A 96 2.80 12.65 -0.83
CA ALA A 96 1.41 12.96 -0.48
C ALA A 96 1.27 13.99 0.66
N GLU A 97 2.36 14.40 1.34
CA GLU A 97 2.33 15.24 2.55
C GLU A 97 1.46 16.49 2.37
N ASN A 98 1.62 17.23 1.28
CA ASN A 98 0.88 18.48 1.05
C ASN A 98 -0.64 18.27 0.90
N PHE A 99 -1.09 17.05 0.63
CA PHE A 99 -2.49 16.72 0.42
C PHE A 99 -3.17 16.16 1.68
N VAL A 100 -2.38 15.57 2.60
CA VAL A 100 -2.89 14.84 3.78
C VAL A 100 -2.25 15.27 5.09
N LYS A 101 -1.48 16.38 5.09
CA LYS A 101 -0.79 16.88 6.28
C LYS A 101 -1.77 17.16 7.43
N ASN A 102 -1.40 16.72 8.63
CA ASN A 102 -2.18 16.82 9.86
C ASN A 102 -3.50 16.00 9.84
N GLU A 103 -3.58 14.98 9.00
CA GLU A 103 -4.71 14.07 8.94
C GLU A 103 -4.22 12.62 9.13
N LYS A 104 -5.10 11.76 9.65
CA LYS A 104 -4.91 10.32 9.59
C LYS A 104 -5.15 9.86 8.17
N LEU A 105 -4.42 8.85 7.72
CA LEU A 105 -4.54 8.34 6.35
C LEU A 105 -4.54 6.82 6.31
N PHE A 106 -5.21 6.27 5.30
CA PHE A 106 -5.07 4.89 4.87
C PHE A 106 -4.14 4.86 3.67
N PHE A 107 -3.03 4.16 3.77
CA PHE A 107 -2.04 4.01 2.71
C PHE A 107 -2.10 2.61 2.14
N VAL A 108 -2.17 2.50 0.82
CA VAL A 108 -2.23 1.20 0.14
C VAL A 108 -1.35 1.18 -1.10
N LEU A 109 -0.73 0.02 -1.36
CA LEU A 109 0.00 -0.20 -2.60
C LEU A 109 -1.01 -0.52 -3.71
N GLY A 110 -0.88 0.16 -4.85
CA GLY A 110 -1.85 0.12 -5.93
C GLY A 110 -2.00 -1.22 -6.65
N ASP A 111 -1.13 -2.18 -6.34
CA ASP A 111 -1.13 -3.55 -6.85
C ASP A 111 -1.55 -4.60 -5.81
N ASN A 112 -2.00 -4.16 -4.64
CA ASN A 112 -2.42 -5.05 -3.56
C ASN A 112 -3.95 -5.16 -3.50
N PHE A 113 -4.47 -6.38 -3.68
CA PHE A 113 -5.89 -6.68 -3.69
C PHE A 113 -6.27 -7.62 -2.55
N PHE A 114 -7.50 -7.49 -2.08
CA PHE A 114 -7.98 -8.18 -0.89
C PHE A 114 -9.37 -8.78 -1.15
N GLU A 115 -9.65 -9.96 -0.62
CA GLU A 115 -11.00 -10.52 -0.63
C GLU A 115 -11.94 -9.72 0.24
N ASN A 116 -11.50 -9.43 1.46
CA ASN A 116 -12.27 -8.72 2.45
C ASN A 116 -11.64 -7.36 2.76
N ASN A 117 -12.45 -6.42 3.23
CA ASN A 117 -11.96 -5.13 3.70
C ASN A 117 -11.07 -5.30 4.95
N PRO A 118 -9.76 -5.01 4.88
CA PRO A 118 -8.87 -5.15 6.05
C PRO A 118 -9.27 -4.24 7.22
N LEU A 119 -10.08 -3.20 6.97
CA LEU A 119 -10.62 -2.30 7.97
C LEU A 119 -11.98 -2.76 8.52
N GLU A 120 -12.48 -3.95 8.15
CA GLU A 120 -13.72 -4.46 8.69
C GLU A 120 -13.61 -4.64 10.22
N GLY A 121 -14.56 -4.05 10.96
CA GLY A 121 -14.50 -4.02 12.43
C GLY A 121 -13.49 -3.05 13.03
N PHE A 122 -12.71 -2.33 12.21
CA PHE A 122 -11.79 -1.31 12.69
C PHE A 122 -12.55 -0.05 13.11
N ASP A 123 -12.48 0.30 14.38
CA ASP A 123 -13.12 1.52 14.89
C ASP A 123 -12.19 2.72 14.75
N LEU A 124 -12.37 3.46 13.66
CA LEU A 124 -11.58 4.66 13.34
C LEU A 124 -11.63 5.73 14.45
N ASN A 125 -12.72 5.78 15.24
CA ASN A 125 -12.83 6.73 16.34
C ASN A 125 -11.91 6.35 17.52
N LYS A 126 -11.51 5.09 17.61
CA LYS A 126 -10.55 4.60 18.61
C LYS A 126 -9.10 4.64 18.14
N PHE A 127 -8.88 4.85 16.86
CA PHE A 127 -7.52 5.06 16.32
C PHE A 127 -7.10 6.50 16.57
N ASN A 128 -6.50 6.77 17.71
CA ASN A 128 -6.09 8.13 18.10
C ASN A 128 -4.70 8.48 17.62
N SER A 129 -3.77 7.53 17.66
CA SER A 129 -2.37 7.74 17.24
C SER A 129 -1.71 6.42 16.87
N GLY A 130 -0.57 6.49 16.19
CA GLY A 130 0.29 5.37 15.88
C GLY A 130 0.17 4.88 14.45
N ALA A 131 0.67 3.66 14.24
CA ALA A 131 0.49 2.90 13.02
C ALA A 131 -0.36 1.67 13.27
N PHE A 132 -1.08 1.25 12.22
CA PHE A 132 -1.76 -0.03 12.20
C PHE A 132 -1.36 -0.75 10.91
N ILE A 133 -0.76 -1.92 11.06
CA ILE A 133 -0.38 -2.79 9.95
C ILE A 133 -1.37 -3.94 9.83
N PHE A 134 -1.45 -4.51 8.64
CA PHE A 134 -2.24 -5.71 8.40
C PHE A 134 -1.30 -6.83 7.97
N THR A 135 -1.53 -8.04 8.47
CA THR A 135 -0.69 -9.19 8.16
C THR A 135 -1.50 -10.36 7.61
N LYS A 136 -0.82 -11.19 6.84
CA LYS A 136 -1.32 -12.46 6.31
C LYS A 136 -0.28 -13.54 6.52
N ILE A 137 -0.72 -14.72 6.98
CA ILE A 137 0.15 -15.90 7.01
C ILE A 137 0.36 -16.37 5.57
N VAL A 138 1.63 -16.49 5.17
CA VAL A 138 2.06 -16.91 3.84
C VAL A 138 3.07 -18.05 3.92
N ASP A 139 3.23 -18.79 2.82
CA ASP A 139 4.20 -19.90 2.74
C ASP A 139 5.63 -19.44 2.38
N ASN A 140 5.76 -18.22 1.81
CA ASN A 140 7.01 -17.62 1.32
C ASN A 140 7.27 -16.24 1.96
N PRO A 141 7.37 -16.15 3.30
CA PRO A 141 7.48 -14.87 4.01
C PRO A 141 8.73 -14.07 3.65
N GLU A 142 9.81 -14.71 3.17
CA GLU A 142 11.06 -14.06 2.73
C GLU A 142 10.89 -13.08 1.55
N GLU A 143 9.74 -13.11 0.88
CA GLU A 143 9.44 -12.19 -0.21
C GLU A 143 8.87 -10.84 0.27
N PHE A 144 8.52 -10.73 1.55
CA PHE A 144 7.75 -9.62 2.12
C PHE A 144 8.44 -9.01 3.35
N GLY A 145 7.89 -7.90 3.83
CA GLY A 145 8.13 -7.47 5.20
C GLY A 145 7.49 -8.47 6.17
N VAL A 146 8.24 -8.98 7.14
CA VAL A 146 7.78 -10.00 8.08
C VAL A 146 7.64 -9.40 9.48
N ALA A 147 6.42 -9.43 10.03
CA ALA A 147 6.16 -8.96 11.39
C ALA A 147 6.42 -10.07 12.41
N GLN A 148 7.10 -9.72 13.50
CA GLN A 148 7.21 -10.56 14.68
C GLN A 148 6.33 -10.00 15.79
N MET A 149 5.57 -10.86 16.45
CA MET A 149 4.66 -10.47 17.54
C MET A 149 5.07 -11.14 18.84
N ASP A 150 4.77 -10.48 19.96
CA ASP A 150 4.88 -11.08 21.27
C ASP A 150 3.70 -12.02 21.58
N GLN A 151 3.74 -12.67 22.75
CA GLN A 151 2.66 -13.56 23.21
C GLN A 151 1.29 -12.88 23.43
N HIS A 152 1.25 -11.55 23.39
CA HIS A 152 0.05 -10.74 23.53
C HIS A 152 -0.44 -10.18 22.20
N GLY A 153 0.25 -10.51 21.07
CA GLY A 153 -0.08 -10.01 19.74
C GLY A 153 0.42 -8.59 19.43
N ASN A 154 1.29 -8.03 20.28
CA ASN A 154 1.91 -6.74 19.95
C ASN A 154 3.05 -6.94 18.96
N VAL A 155 3.14 -6.06 17.99
CA VAL A 155 4.26 -6.03 17.03
C VAL A 155 5.53 -5.62 17.76
N ILE A 156 6.57 -6.45 17.70
CA ILE A 156 7.87 -6.21 18.34
C ILE A 156 8.99 -5.91 17.35
N SER A 157 8.85 -6.31 16.09
CA SER A 157 9.75 -5.93 15.00
C SER A 157 9.11 -6.24 13.66
N ILE A 158 9.57 -5.55 12.61
CA ILE A 158 9.25 -5.88 11.22
C ILE A 158 10.58 -5.91 10.46
N GLU A 159 10.85 -6.99 9.72
CA GLU A 159 12.08 -7.16 8.95
C GLU A 159 11.75 -7.26 7.46
N GLU A 160 12.39 -6.42 6.64
CA GLU A 160 12.16 -6.40 5.19
C GLU A 160 12.89 -7.56 4.52
N LYS A 161 12.14 -8.45 3.89
CA LYS A 161 12.65 -9.59 3.11
C LYS A 161 13.78 -10.35 3.80
N PRO A 162 13.53 -10.88 5.00
CA PRO A 162 14.56 -11.54 5.77
C PRO A 162 15.03 -12.84 5.09
N GLU A 163 16.32 -13.11 5.08
CA GLU A 163 16.86 -14.40 4.61
C GLU A 163 16.38 -15.58 5.49
N THR A 164 16.12 -15.32 6.75
CA THR A 164 15.61 -16.30 7.71
C THR A 164 14.44 -15.69 8.48
N PRO A 165 13.20 -15.81 7.95
CA PRO A 165 12.01 -15.27 8.57
C PRO A 165 11.76 -15.81 9.98
N LYS A 166 11.38 -14.94 10.90
CA LYS A 166 11.09 -15.33 12.31
C LYS A 166 9.61 -15.68 12.52
N SER A 167 8.77 -15.40 11.55
CA SER A 167 7.34 -15.76 11.50
C SER A 167 6.92 -15.93 10.04
N ASN A 168 5.67 -16.35 9.82
CA ASN A 168 5.04 -16.38 8.51
C ASN A 168 4.07 -15.19 8.30
N ASP A 169 4.08 -14.21 9.21
CA ASP A 169 3.20 -13.06 9.16
C ASP A 169 3.73 -11.98 8.21
N ALA A 170 3.42 -12.11 6.92
CA ALA A 170 3.75 -11.11 5.92
C ALA A 170 2.93 -9.83 6.14
N VAL A 171 3.59 -8.69 6.17
CA VAL A 171 2.92 -7.39 6.19
C VAL A 171 2.38 -7.12 4.79
N VAL A 172 1.06 -6.97 4.68
CA VAL A 172 0.42 -6.68 3.40
C VAL A 172 0.56 -5.20 3.06
N GLY A 173 0.39 -4.87 1.78
CA GLY A 173 0.56 -3.50 1.29
C GLY A 173 -0.57 -2.54 1.66
N ALA A 174 -1.04 -2.57 2.90
CA ALA A 174 -2.07 -1.69 3.45
C ALA A 174 -1.70 -1.24 4.87
N TYR A 175 -1.89 0.04 5.18
CA TYR A 175 -1.43 0.66 6.43
C TYR A 175 -2.39 1.77 6.86
N MET A 176 -2.58 1.92 8.17
CA MET A 176 -3.13 3.15 8.76
C MET A 176 -2.03 3.90 9.48
N PHE A 177 -1.94 5.21 9.25
CA PHE A 177 -1.00 6.08 9.94
C PHE A 177 -1.71 7.28 10.54
N ASP A 178 -1.21 7.73 11.68
CA ASP A 178 -1.59 9.00 12.29
C ASP A 178 -0.90 10.19 11.61
N GLU A 179 -1.22 11.39 12.04
CA GLU A 179 -0.72 12.65 11.50
C GLU A 179 0.80 12.85 11.67
N SER A 180 1.48 12.05 12.53
CA SER A 180 2.94 12.13 12.75
C SER A 180 3.76 11.40 11.68
N VAL A 181 3.12 10.72 10.72
CA VAL A 181 3.78 9.87 9.73
C VAL A 181 4.86 10.61 8.92
N PHE A 182 4.59 11.85 8.52
CA PHE A 182 5.55 12.64 7.72
C PHE A 182 6.75 13.11 8.52
N GLU A 183 6.58 13.42 9.81
CA GLU A 183 7.70 13.69 10.73
C GLU A 183 8.60 12.45 10.84
N LYS A 184 8.01 11.25 10.95
CA LYS A 184 8.76 10.00 11.00
C LYS A 184 9.48 9.70 9.69
N ILE A 185 8.83 9.93 8.54
CA ILE A 185 9.49 9.76 7.23
C ILE A 185 10.69 10.69 7.12
N SER A 186 10.62 11.92 7.63
CA SER A 186 11.70 12.91 7.52
C SER A 186 13.00 12.50 8.21
N ILE A 187 12.95 11.58 9.16
CA ILE A 187 14.12 11.08 9.91
C ILE A 187 14.62 9.71 9.44
N LEU A 188 13.90 9.07 8.51
CA LEU A 188 14.34 7.79 7.95
C LEU A 188 15.68 7.91 7.24
N GLN A 189 16.45 6.83 7.25
CA GLN A 189 17.66 6.67 6.46
C GLN A 189 17.42 5.60 5.40
N PRO A 190 18.03 5.71 4.22
CA PRO A 190 17.94 4.67 3.21
C PRO A 190 18.53 3.35 3.74
N SER A 191 17.87 2.24 3.41
CA SER A 191 18.36 0.89 3.69
C SER A 191 19.62 0.56 2.89
N ALA A 192 20.20 -0.62 3.11
CA ALA A 192 21.30 -1.13 2.30
C ALA A 192 20.94 -1.25 0.79
N ARG A 193 19.65 -1.29 0.47
CA ARG A 193 19.13 -1.28 -0.91
C ARG A 193 19.03 0.13 -1.52
N GLY A 194 19.30 1.18 -0.72
CA GLY A 194 19.14 2.58 -1.11
C GLY A 194 17.69 3.07 -1.08
N GLU A 195 16.78 2.34 -0.44
CA GLU A 195 15.35 2.63 -0.37
C GLU A 195 14.93 3.08 1.03
N TYR A 196 13.98 4.00 1.11
CA TYR A 196 13.26 4.35 2.34
C TYR A 196 12.14 3.34 2.52
N GLU A 197 12.42 2.31 3.32
CA GLU A 197 11.54 1.16 3.49
C GLU A 197 10.30 1.52 4.31
N ILE A 198 9.18 0.94 3.94
CA ILE A 198 7.95 1.07 4.73
C ILE A 198 8.07 0.31 6.06
N THR A 199 8.83 -0.77 6.08
CA THR A 199 9.13 -1.56 7.28
C THR A 199 9.92 -0.75 8.30
N ASP A 200 10.88 0.09 7.86
CA ASP A 200 11.63 0.99 8.75
C ASP A 200 10.73 2.09 9.33
N LEU A 201 9.82 2.64 8.52
CA LEU A 201 8.81 3.58 9.01
C LEU A 201 7.93 2.94 10.09
N CYS A 202 7.42 1.73 9.84
CA CYS A 202 6.61 1.01 10.82
C CYS A 202 7.42 0.70 12.10
N ASN A 203 8.72 0.37 11.98
CA ASN A 203 9.58 0.12 13.13
C ASN A 203 9.79 1.35 14.01
N LEU A 204 9.72 2.58 13.49
CA LEU A 204 9.71 3.77 14.34
C LEU A 204 8.51 3.77 15.30
N TYR A 205 7.33 3.38 14.80
CA TYR A 205 6.14 3.23 15.64
C TYR A 205 6.23 2.03 16.59
N VAL A 206 6.84 0.92 16.15
CA VAL A 206 7.09 -0.25 17.01
C VAL A 206 7.98 0.14 18.19
N ASN A 207 9.06 0.89 17.95
CA ASN A 207 9.98 1.36 18.99
C ASN A 207 9.28 2.26 20.02
N GLU A 208 8.27 3.03 19.59
CA GLU A 208 7.41 3.84 20.46
C GLU A 208 6.28 3.05 21.13
N LYS A 209 6.19 1.73 20.89
CA LYS A 209 5.09 0.85 21.33
C LYS A 209 3.71 1.33 20.85
N ASN A 210 3.68 1.93 19.68
CA ASN A 210 2.50 2.53 19.06
C ASN A 210 2.22 1.96 17.65
N CYS A 211 2.61 0.71 17.39
CA CYS A 211 2.26 -0.05 16.20
C CYS A 211 1.37 -1.22 16.59
N LYS A 212 0.20 -1.31 15.97
CA LYS A 212 -0.76 -2.41 16.16
C LYS A 212 -0.88 -3.23 14.89
N ASN A 213 -1.40 -4.44 15.02
CA ASN A 213 -1.64 -5.35 13.91
C ASN A 213 -3.05 -5.95 13.93
N SER A 214 -3.54 -6.29 12.75
CA SER A 214 -4.65 -7.21 12.54
C SER A 214 -4.30 -8.20 11.44
N SER A 215 -4.50 -9.49 11.71
CA SER A 215 -4.42 -10.50 10.66
C SER A 215 -5.67 -10.42 9.78
N ILE A 216 -5.47 -10.39 8.46
CA ILE A 216 -6.57 -10.37 7.50
C ILE A 216 -7.06 -11.77 7.19
N GLU A 217 -8.37 -11.91 7.01
CA GLU A 217 -9.02 -13.11 6.52
C GLU A 217 -9.19 -13.06 5.00
N GLY A 218 -9.44 -14.22 4.37
CA GLY A 218 -9.59 -14.33 2.94
C GLY A 218 -8.26 -14.26 2.18
N TRP A 219 -8.31 -14.14 0.85
CA TRP A 219 -7.11 -14.03 0.04
C TRP A 219 -6.57 -12.58 0.02
N TRP A 220 -5.27 -12.48 -0.18
CA TRP A 220 -4.54 -11.25 -0.49
C TRP A 220 -3.58 -11.53 -1.63
N ILE A 221 -3.53 -10.65 -2.60
CA ILE A 221 -2.68 -10.76 -3.78
C ILE A 221 -1.93 -9.46 -4.01
N ASP A 222 -0.59 -9.55 -4.01
CA ASP A 222 0.31 -8.56 -4.57
C ASP A 222 0.47 -8.87 -6.07
N ALA A 223 -0.21 -8.12 -6.93
CA ALA A 223 -0.24 -8.31 -8.38
C ALA A 223 1.06 -7.81 -9.07
N GLY A 224 2.21 -8.12 -8.47
CA GLY A 224 3.54 -7.70 -8.93
C GLY A 224 4.18 -8.58 -10.01
N THR A 225 3.60 -9.74 -10.33
CA THR A 225 4.11 -10.69 -11.34
C THR A 225 3.00 -11.18 -12.27
N PRO A 226 3.34 -11.71 -13.47
CA PRO A 226 2.34 -12.29 -14.37
C PRO A 226 1.45 -13.36 -13.73
N GLU A 227 2.04 -14.24 -12.95
CA GLU A 227 1.35 -15.35 -12.27
C GLU A 227 0.33 -14.81 -11.25
N ARG A 228 0.72 -13.77 -10.51
CA ARG A 228 -0.15 -13.12 -9.52
C ARG A 228 -1.30 -12.34 -10.15
N ILE A 229 -1.10 -11.81 -11.36
CA ILE A 229 -2.19 -11.17 -12.12
C ILE A 229 -3.20 -12.21 -12.59
N ILE A 230 -2.75 -13.35 -13.08
CA ILE A 230 -3.64 -14.45 -13.48
C ILE A 230 -4.42 -14.96 -12.26
N GLU A 231 -3.74 -15.16 -11.12
CA GLU A 231 -4.39 -15.54 -9.85
C GLU A 231 -5.46 -14.51 -9.44
N LEU A 232 -5.16 -13.22 -9.57
CA LEU A 232 -6.12 -12.15 -9.26
C LEU A 232 -7.36 -12.22 -10.16
N GLU A 233 -7.18 -12.45 -11.46
CA GLU A 233 -8.29 -12.61 -12.41
C GLU A 233 -9.17 -13.81 -12.07
N GLU A 234 -8.56 -14.94 -11.68
CA GLU A 234 -9.31 -16.13 -11.23
C GLU A 234 -10.13 -15.86 -9.95
N LYS A 235 -9.61 -14.99 -9.05
CA LYS A 235 -10.33 -14.63 -7.83
C LYS A 235 -11.45 -13.61 -8.03
N LEU A 236 -11.35 -12.81 -9.10
CA LEU A 236 -12.33 -11.76 -9.40
C LEU A 236 -13.41 -12.22 -10.41
N ALA A 237 -13.21 -13.35 -11.09
CA ALA A 237 -14.17 -13.94 -12.05
C ALA A 237 -15.33 -14.65 -11.34
#